data_dfd95386da322789dd9fd1eefa6cbfae
#
_entry.id   dfd95386da322789dd9fd1eefa6cbfae
#
_cell.length_a   1.000
_cell.length_b   1.000
_cell.length_c   1.000
_cell.angle_alpha   90.00
_cell.angle_beta   90.00
_cell.angle_gamma   90.00
#
_symmetry.space_group_name_H-M   'P 1'
#
loop_
_entity.id
_entity.type
_entity.pdbx_description
1 polymer ?
#
loop_
_entity_poly.entity_id
_entity_poly.type
_entity_poly.pdbx_seq_one_letter_code
_entity_poly.pdbx_strand_id
1 'polypeptide(L)'
;MSLASILATLGGVAHYSSLEFAGVSRTEVATAIRAGEIQRVRNGWFACPGAPRELVRAVRVGGALTGASVAALSGLWTIADPVLHVRVSSSSARLSAPGGGGPLQPKRHGVCVHYRKGPVRTAADPLIRALAEMFGCSDEVSALVALDSALNAGLIGVWQLPELRALTIPSRRRSIDKADPGSQSGLETIVRLLMRSHGVSLRTQIQIDGVGRVDMLIGDRLVVELDGYGFHANRFEEDRERDWALIQRGYLVVRVSYRMVMEQRERVETGLLALVRRGVHRGEVW
;
A
#
# COMPACT_ATOMS: atom_id res chain seq x y z
N MET A 1 9.66 16.00 -29.46
CA MET A 1 9.18 14.95 -28.50
C MET A 1 7.76 14.60 -28.89
N SER A 2 7.39 13.31 -29.04
CA SER A 2 6.05 12.91 -29.42
C SER A 2 5.04 13.20 -28.30
N LEU A 3 3.75 13.35 -28.64
CA LEU A 3 2.73 13.59 -27.65
C LEU A 3 2.55 12.39 -26.70
N ALA A 4 2.76 11.18 -27.22
CA ALA A 4 2.81 9.97 -26.39
C ALA A 4 3.94 10.02 -25.36
N SER A 5 5.13 10.54 -25.73
CA SER A 5 6.24 10.72 -24.79
C SER A 5 5.92 11.76 -23.71
N ILE A 6 5.26 12.86 -24.08
CA ILE A 6 4.80 13.86 -23.09
C ILE A 6 3.79 13.24 -22.10
N LEU A 7 2.82 12.46 -22.61
CA LEU A 7 1.88 11.76 -21.75
C LEU A 7 2.58 10.74 -20.85
N ALA A 8 3.59 10.03 -21.34
CA ALA A 8 4.34 9.07 -20.54
C ALA A 8 5.04 9.75 -19.35
N THR A 9 5.64 10.94 -19.54
CA THR A 9 6.24 11.72 -18.45
C THR A 9 5.22 12.23 -17.44
N LEU A 10 3.95 12.38 -17.86
CA LEU A 10 2.81 12.75 -17.00
C LEU A 10 2.11 11.52 -16.36
N GLY A 11 2.75 10.34 -16.39
CA GLY A 11 2.20 9.11 -15.83
C GLY A 11 1.28 8.33 -16.77
N GLY A 12 1.29 8.63 -18.05
CA GLY A 12 0.57 7.90 -19.10
C GLY A 12 -0.86 8.38 -19.36
N VAL A 13 -1.50 9.08 -18.41
CA VAL A 13 -2.87 9.62 -18.54
C VAL A 13 -2.91 11.05 -18.03
N ALA A 14 -3.34 11.99 -18.85
CA ALA A 14 -3.43 13.40 -18.44
C ALA A 14 -4.68 14.10 -18.94
N HIS A 15 -5.10 15.14 -18.19
CA HIS A 15 -6.11 16.08 -18.61
C HIS A 15 -5.52 17.11 -19.60
N TYR A 16 -6.35 17.65 -20.48
CA TYR A 16 -5.91 18.64 -21.48
C TYR A 16 -5.17 19.83 -20.85
N SER A 17 -5.60 20.30 -19.68
CA SER A 17 -4.90 21.40 -18.98
C SER A 17 -3.44 21.13 -18.68
N SER A 18 -3.07 19.86 -18.42
CA SER A 18 -1.67 19.48 -18.19
C SER A 18 -0.88 19.45 -19.50
N LEU A 19 -1.52 19.06 -20.61
CA LEU A 19 -0.93 19.11 -21.95
C LEU A 19 -0.75 20.55 -22.43
N GLU A 20 -1.75 21.40 -22.20
CA GLU A 20 -1.71 22.85 -22.50
C GLU A 20 -0.59 23.53 -21.71
N PHE A 21 -0.42 23.21 -20.43
CA PHE A 21 0.70 23.69 -19.61
C PHE A 21 2.07 23.23 -20.14
N ALA A 22 2.13 22.04 -20.76
CA ALA A 22 3.31 21.53 -21.46
C ALA A 22 3.49 22.12 -22.89
N GLY A 23 2.69 23.11 -23.27
CA GLY A 23 2.78 23.79 -24.56
C GLY A 23 2.09 23.06 -25.72
N VAL A 24 1.26 22.04 -25.46
CA VAL A 24 0.57 21.25 -26.48
C VAL A 24 -0.76 21.91 -26.87
N SER A 25 -0.94 22.20 -28.15
CA SER A 25 -2.17 22.77 -28.70
C SER A 25 -3.28 21.72 -28.90
N ARG A 26 -4.52 22.19 -28.99
CA ARG A 26 -5.68 21.32 -29.32
C ARG A 26 -5.56 20.67 -30.72
N THR A 27 -4.92 21.34 -31.66
CA THR A 27 -4.66 20.83 -33.01
C THR A 27 -3.70 19.67 -33.00
N GLU A 28 -2.62 19.75 -32.21
CA GLU A 28 -1.65 18.66 -32.04
C GLU A 28 -2.31 17.45 -31.38
N VAL A 29 -3.12 17.64 -30.32
CA VAL A 29 -3.89 16.58 -29.68
C VAL A 29 -4.83 15.89 -30.70
N ALA A 30 -5.56 16.68 -31.51
CA ALA A 30 -6.47 16.13 -32.51
C ALA A 30 -5.72 15.35 -33.61
N THR A 31 -4.52 15.79 -34.01
CA THR A 31 -3.66 15.12 -34.96
C THR A 31 -3.13 13.81 -34.40
N ALA A 32 -2.62 13.81 -33.17
CA ALA A 32 -2.11 12.62 -32.49
C ALA A 32 -3.20 11.55 -32.29
N ILE A 33 -4.44 11.94 -32.00
CA ILE A 33 -5.58 11.01 -31.93
C ILE A 33 -5.85 10.39 -33.31
N ARG A 34 -5.89 11.18 -34.38
CA ARG A 34 -6.11 10.67 -35.74
C ARG A 34 -5.01 9.73 -36.21
N ALA A 35 -3.77 10.01 -35.81
CA ALA A 35 -2.62 9.18 -36.09
C ALA A 35 -2.56 7.89 -35.22
N GLY A 36 -3.46 7.72 -34.24
CA GLY A 36 -3.41 6.59 -33.31
C GLY A 36 -2.26 6.64 -32.29
N GLU A 37 -1.57 7.78 -32.19
CA GLU A 37 -0.45 7.98 -31.25
C GLU A 37 -0.93 8.02 -29.80
N ILE A 38 -2.11 8.57 -29.57
CA ILE A 38 -2.77 8.65 -28.27
C ILE A 38 -4.26 8.31 -28.41
N GLN A 39 -4.90 7.96 -27.28
CA GLN A 39 -6.33 7.71 -27.25
C GLN A 39 -7.06 8.71 -26.34
N ARG A 40 -8.29 9.07 -26.72
CA ARG A 40 -9.19 9.80 -25.81
C ARG A 40 -9.84 8.81 -24.85
N VAL A 41 -9.62 9.00 -23.55
CA VAL A 41 -10.21 8.18 -22.47
C VAL A 41 -11.60 8.69 -22.10
N ARG A 42 -11.73 10.01 -21.96
CA ARG A 42 -12.95 10.75 -21.63
C ARG A 42 -12.82 12.17 -22.19
N ASN A 43 -13.90 12.97 -22.12
CA ASN A 43 -13.82 14.36 -22.54
C ASN A 43 -12.73 15.11 -21.76
N GLY A 44 -11.78 15.71 -22.48
CA GLY A 44 -10.62 16.40 -21.93
C GLY A 44 -9.49 15.49 -21.37
N TRP A 45 -9.61 14.15 -21.44
CA TRP A 45 -8.62 13.21 -20.92
C TRP A 45 -8.05 12.31 -22.01
N PHE A 46 -6.74 12.14 -21.99
CA PHE A 46 -6.00 11.40 -23.00
C PHE A 46 -5.02 10.43 -22.34
N ALA A 47 -4.72 9.34 -23.03
CA ALA A 47 -3.75 8.34 -22.61
C ALA A 47 -2.81 7.97 -23.75
N CYS A 48 -1.53 7.70 -23.44
CA CYS A 48 -0.59 7.10 -24.38
C CYS A 48 -0.75 5.56 -24.42
N PRO A 49 -0.25 4.90 -25.47
CA PRO A 49 -0.08 3.46 -25.46
C PRO A 49 0.75 3.01 -24.25
N GLY A 50 0.36 1.92 -23.61
CA GLY A 50 1.04 1.41 -22.41
C GLY A 50 0.73 2.16 -21.09
N ALA A 51 -0.18 3.15 -21.10
CA ALA A 51 -0.64 3.79 -19.86
C ALA A 51 -1.19 2.75 -18.86
N PRO A 52 -0.92 2.91 -17.54
CA PRO A 52 -1.44 2.00 -16.53
C PRO A 52 -2.96 1.85 -16.64
N ARG A 53 -3.41 0.60 -16.72
CA ARG A 53 -4.82 0.27 -16.96
C ARG A 53 -5.74 0.85 -15.90
N GLU A 54 -5.30 0.87 -14.66
CA GLU A 54 -6.06 1.37 -13.51
C GLU A 54 -6.31 2.87 -13.62
N LEU A 55 -5.34 3.65 -14.11
CA LEU A 55 -5.49 5.09 -14.36
C LEU A 55 -6.55 5.35 -15.45
N VAL A 56 -6.46 4.61 -16.56
CA VAL A 56 -7.44 4.71 -17.67
C VAL A 56 -8.84 4.36 -17.14
N ARG A 57 -8.99 3.30 -16.35
CA ARG A 57 -10.27 2.89 -15.76
C ARG A 57 -10.83 3.94 -14.81
N ALA A 58 -9.99 4.51 -13.92
CA ALA A 58 -10.41 5.55 -12.97
C ALA A 58 -10.90 6.83 -13.69
N VAL A 59 -10.17 7.25 -14.72
CA VAL A 59 -10.57 8.41 -15.55
C VAL A 59 -11.86 8.12 -16.32
N ARG A 60 -12.07 6.91 -16.84
CA ARG A 60 -13.36 6.53 -17.47
C ARG A 60 -14.52 6.61 -16.51
N VAL A 61 -14.34 6.21 -15.27
CA VAL A 61 -15.35 6.38 -14.22
C VAL A 61 -15.70 7.85 -14.05
N GLY A 62 -14.75 8.75 -14.21
CA GLY A 62 -14.92 10.20 -14.08
C GLY A 62 -14.17 10.79 -12.91
N GLY A 63 -13.15 10.09 -12.43
CA GLY A 63 -12.37 10.47 -11.28
C GLY A 63 -10.88 10.28 -11.45
N ALA A 64 -10.16 10.37 -10.34
CA ALA A 64 -8.76 10.04 -10.19
C ALA A 64 -8.61 8.71 -9.44
N LEU A 65 -7.60 7.93 -9.79
CA LEU A 65 -7.20 6.75 -9.00
C LEU A 65 -6.83 7.20 -7.59
N THR A 66 -7.23 6.45 -6.56
CA THR A 66 -6.95 6.79 -5.15
C THR A 66 -6.86 5.54 -4.28
N GLY A 67 -6.70 5.71 -2.97
CA GLY A 67 -6.75 4.63 -1.99
C GLY A 67 -5.78 3.48 -2.29
N ALA A 68 -6.21 2.25 -2.01
CA ALA A 68 -5.43 1.03 -2.23
C ALA A 68 -4.93 0.87 -3.67
N SER A 69 -5.67 1.38 -4.65
CA SER A 69 -5.26 1.31 -6.06
C SER A 69 -4.02 2.19 -6.36
N VAL A 70 -3.89 3.36 -5.72
CA VAL A 70 -2.66 4.18 -5.83
C VAL A 70 -1.53 3.53 -5.04
N ALA A 71 -1.79 3.00 -3.85
CA ALA A 71 -0.79 2.32 -3.05
C ALA A 71 -0.16 1.14 -3.83
N ALA A 72 -0.98 0.30 -4.45
CA ALA A 72 -0.53 -0.80 -5.31
C ALA A 72 0.25 -0.31 -6.54
N LEU A 73 -0.24 0.73 -7.22
CA LEU A 73 0.45 1.33 -8.37
C LEU A 73 1.81 1.92 -7.99
N SER A 74 1.97 2.39 -6.76
CA SER A 74 3.23 2.91 -6.21
C SER A 74 4.19 1.81 -5.75
N GLY A 75 3.87 0.53 -5.94
CA GLY A 75 4.70 -0.61 -5.54
C GLY A 75 4.73 -0.85 -4.03
N LEU A 76 3.78 -0.28 -3.27
CA LEU A 76 3.70 -0.52 -1.84
C LEU A 76 3.20 -1.92 -1.52
N TRP A 77 3.61 -2.43 -0.37
CA TRP A 77 3.02 -3.64 0.18
C TRP A 77 1.56 -3.36 0.54
N THR A 78 0.64 -4.10 -0.04
CA THR A 78 -0.80 -3.99 0.20
C THR A 78 -1.40 -5.37 0.42
N ILE A 79 -2.38 -5.46 1.30
CA ILE A 79 -3.26 -6.63 1.34
C ILE A 79 -4.11 -6.59 0.06
N ALA A 80 -4.22 -7.73 -0.63
CA ALA A 80 -4.89 -7.81 -1.92
C ALA A 80 -6.31 -7.21 -1.85
N ASP A 81 -6.55 -6.21 -2.69
CA ASP A 81 -7.84 -5.56 -2.86
C ASP A 81 -8.15 -5.48 -4.35
N PRO A 82 -9.11 -6.30 -4.86
CA PRO A 82 -9.47 -6.32 -6.27
C PRO A 82 -10.31 -5.10 -6.71
N VAL A 83 -10.65 -4.22 -5.78
CA VAL A 83 -11.55 -3.08 -6.01
C VAL A 83 -10.75 -1.90 -6.59
N LEU A 84 -11.31 -1.26 -7.62
CA LEU A 84 -10.78 -0.03 -8.16
C LEU A 84 -11.24 1.16 -7.32
N HIS A 85 -10.33 1.82 -6.63
CA HIS A 85 -10.63 3.00 -5.83
C HIS A 85 -10.55 4.27 -6.66
N VAL A 86 -11.63 5.03 -6.73
CA VAL A 86 -11.76 6.22 -7.58
C VAL A 86 -12.30 7.39 -6.78
N ARG A 87 -11.51 8.47 -6.69
CA ARG A 87 -11.99 9.74 -6.13
C ARG A 87 -12.67 10.55 -7.21
N VAL A 88 -13.88 11.02 -6.91
CA VAL A 88 -14.68 11.88 -7.78
C VAL A 88 -15.04 13.19 -7.08
N SER A 89 -15.38 14.23 -7.86
CA SER A 89 -15.95 15.43 -7.27
C SER A 89 -17.29 15.14 -6.59
N SER A 90 -17.55 15.79 -5.46
CA SER A 90 -18.84 15.67 -4.76
C SER A 90 -20.03 16.13 -5.63
N SER A 91 -19.79 16.92 -6.68
CA SER A 91 -20.78 17.34 -7.65
C SER A 91 -20.93 16.39 -8.85
N SER A 92 -20.16 15.29 -8.91
CA SER A 92 -20.22 14.35 -10.03
C SER A 92 -21.50 13.51 -9.98
N ALA A 93 -22.39 13.70 -10.94
CA ALA A 93 -23.66 12.98 -11.02
C ALA A 93 -23.68 11.85 -12.05
N ARG A 94 -22.79 11.90 -13.07
CA ARG A 94 -22.76 10.94 -14.19
C ARG A 94 -21.44 10.21 -14.23
N LEU A 95 -21.35 9.10 -13.45
CA LEU A 95 -20.20 8.22 -13.47
C LEU A 95 -20.43 7.11 -14.50
N SER A 96 -19.35 6.73 -15.20
CA SER A 96 -19.39 5.70 -16.25
C SER A 96 -18.72 4.39 -15.76
N ALA A 97 -19.08 3.28 -16.37
CA ALA A 97 -18.41 2.02 -16.11
C ALA A 97 -16.90 2.11 -16.44
N PRO A 98 -16.01 1.44 -15.65
CA PRO A 98 -14.55 1.53 -15.84
C PRO A 98 -14.07 0.93 -17.17
N GLY A 99 -14.87 0.03 -17.78
CA GLY A 99 -14.65 -0.50 -19.13
C GLY A 99 -15.24 0.34 -20.24
N GLY A 100 -16.05 1.38 -19.93
CA GLY A 100 -16.89 2.10 -20.88
C GLY A 100 -18.26 1.42 -21.07
N GLY A 101 -19.11 2.02 -21.95
CA GLY A 101 -20.35 1.37 -22.38
C GLY A 101 -21.56 1.50 -21.45
N GLY A 102 -21.57 2.45 -20.51
CA GLY A 102 -22.75 2.69 -19.69
C GLY A 102 -22.51 3.35 -18.34
N PRO A 103 -23.53 3.49 -17.51
CA PRO A 103 -23.42 4.09 -16.19
C PRO A 103 -22.66 3.16 -15.22
N LEU A 104 -22.01 3.77 -14.24
CA LEU A 104 -21.33 3.04 -13.18
C LEU A 104 -22.36 2.31 -12.27
N GLN A 105 -22.10 1.05 -12.04
CA GLN A 105 -22.74 0.23 -11.00
C GLN A 105 -21.62 -0.23 -10.05
N PRO A 106 -21.35 0.46 -8.93
CA PRO A 106 -20.14 0.26 -8.12
C PRO A 106 -19.89 -1.20 -7.73
N LYS A 107 -20.87 -1.87 -7.14
CA LYS A 107 -20.74 -3.27 -6.71
C LYS A 107 -20.47 -4.22 -7.88
N ARG A 108 -21.20 -4.08 -9.00
CA ARG A 108 -21.03 -4.94 -10.19
C ARG A 108 -19.67 -4.73 -10.86
N HIS A 109 -19.17 -3.50 -10.88
CA HIS A 109 -17.93 -3.15 -11.56
C HIS A 109 -16.70 -3.22 -10.66
N GLY A 110 -16.85 -3.59 -9.36
CA GLY A 110 -15.75 -3.62 -8.39
C GLY A 110 -15.10 -2.24 -8.25
N VAL A 111 -15.91 -1.19 -7.98
CA VAL A 111 -15.42 0.18 -7.84
C VAL A 111 -15.85 0.75 -6.49
N CYS A 112 -14.87 1.22 -5.71
CA CYS A 112 -15.09 2.04 -4.53
C CYS A 112 -15.00 3.52 -4.91
N VAL A 113 -16.08 4.28 -4.70
CA VAL A 113 -16.16 5.69 -5.10
C VAL A 113 -16.00 6.58 -3.87
N HIS A 114 -15.02 7.47 -3.91
CA HIS A 114 -14.72 8.44 -2.86
C HIS A 114 -15.17 9.85 -3.31
N TYR A 115 -16.27 10.35 -2.77
CA TYR A 115 -16.77 11.70 -3.06
C TYR A 115 -16.01 12.74 -2.22
N ARG A 116 -15.35 13.70 -2.90
CA ARG A 116 -14.58 14.77 -2.24
C ARG A 116 -14.86 16.10 -2.92
N LYS A 117 -14.83 17.19 -2.15
CA LYS A 117 -14.95 18.55 -2.69
C LYS A 117 -13.79 18.88 -3.63
N GLY A 118 -14.08 19.64 -4.67
CA GLY A 118 -13.10 20.13 -5.64
C GLY A 118 -13.04 19.30 -6.94
N PRO A 119 -12.40 19.87 -7.96
CA PRO A 119 -12.29 19.24 -9.28
C PRO A 119 -11.26 18.09 -9.27
N VAL A 120 -11.44 17.17 -10.21
CA VAL A 120 -10.42 16.15 -10.54
C VAL A 120 -9.57 16.68 -11.69
N ARG A 121 -8.29 16.92 -11.43
CA ARG A 121 -7.33 17.47 -12.42
C ARG A 121 -6.17 16.55 -12.74
N THR A 122 -6.00 15.49 -11.95
CA THR A 122 -4.94 14.48 -12.08
C THR A 122 -5.56 13.10 -12.27
N ALA A 123 -4.90 12.21 -13.01
CA ALA A 123 -5.36 10.83 -13.21
C ALA A 123 -5.24 9.97 -11.95
N ALA A 124 -4.32 10.32 -11.05
CA ALA A 124 -4.15 9.74 -9.73
C ALA A 124 -4.05 10.83 -8.67
N ASP A 125 -4.45 10.50 -7.46
CA ASP A 125 -4.19 11.33 -6.29
C ASP A 125 -2.73 11.23 -5.86
N PRO A 126 -2.17 12.27 -5.22
CA PRO A 126 -0.91 12.15 -4.49
C PRO A 126 -0.99 11.02 -3.45
N LEU A 127 0.12 10.30 -3.25
CA LEU A 127 0.18 9.14 -2.37
C LEU A 127 -0.35 9.43 -0.96
N ILE A 128 0.01 10.58 -0.39
CA ILE A 128 -0.45 10.97 0.95
C ILE A 128 -1.98 11.04 1.05
N ARG A 129 -2.66 11.56 0.02
CA ARG A 129 -4.12 11.58 -0.05
C ARG A 129 -4.69 10.18 -0.22
N ALA A 130 -4.10 9.36 -1.10
CA ALA A 130 -4.54 8.00 -1.32
C ALA A 130 -4.46 7.15 -0.03
N LEU A 131 -3.39 7.29 0.73
CA LEU A 131 -3.25 6.64 2.04
C LEU A 131 -4.33 7.14 3.03
N ALA A 132 -4.63 8.44 3.06
CA ALA A 132 -5.71 8.96 3.89
C ALA A 132 -7.09 8.39 3.51
N GLU A 133 -7.35 8.18 2.21
CA GLU A 133 -8.59 7.55 1.73
C GLU A 133 -8.69 6.08 2.18
N MET A 134 -7.58 5.34 2.27
CA MET A 134 -7.58 3.96 2.78
C MET A 134 -8.11 3.88 4.21
N PHE A 135 -7.75 4.81 5.10
CA PHE A 135 -8.31 4.86 6.45
C PHE A 135 -9.83 5.09 6.49
N GLY A 136 -10.40 5.56 5.40
CA GLY A 136 -11.86 5.78 5.27
C GLY A 136 -12.63 4.59 4.70
N CYS A 137 -12.00 3.72 3.92
CA CYS A 137 -12.69 2.67 3.17
C CYS A 137 -12.14 1.25 3.37
N SER A 138 -10.88 1.12 3.81
CA SER A 138 -10.27 -0.16 4.13
C SER A 138 -10.34 -0.44 5.64
N ASP A 139 -10.07 -1.67 6.04
CA ASP A 139 -9.83 -1.97 7.45
C ASP A 139 -8.52 -1.32 7.95
N GLU A 140 -8.40 -1.20 9.28
CA GLU A 140 -7.25 -0.50 9.89
C GLU A 140 -5.92 -1.16 9.53
N VAL A 141 -5.87 -2.48 9.49
CA VAL A 141 -4.64 -3.24 9.22
C VAL A 141 -4.17 -2.99 7.80
N SER A 142 -5.08 -3.08 6.82
CA SER A 142 -4.77 -2.80 5.40
C SER A 142 -4.24 -1.39 5.18
N ALA A 143 -4.84 -0.39 5.84
CA ALA A 143 -4.39 1.00 5.75
C ALA A 143 -3.00 1.19 6.38
N LEU A 144 -2.74 0.56 7.55
CA LEU A 144 -1.45 0.65 8.23
C LEU A 144 -0.34 -0.11 7.49
N VAL A 145 -0.65 -1.25 6.88
CA VAL A 145 0.29 -1.99 6.04
C VAL A 145 0.81 -1.12 4.89
N ALA A 146 -0.09 -0.43 4.19
CA ALA A 146 0.31 0.48 3.12
C ALA A 146 1.08 1.70 3.64
N LEU A 147 0.68 2.25 4.80
CA LEU A 147 1.34 3.39 5.42
C LEU A 147 2.76 3.04 5.86
N ASP A 148 2.94 1.93 6.58
CA ASP A 148 4.27 1.48 7.03
C ASP A 148 5.18 1.20 5.84
N SER A 149 4.65 0.54 4.79
CA SER A 149 5.38 0.31 3.55
C SER A 149 5.82 1.61 2.88
N ALA A 150 4.95 2.65 2.87
CA ALA A 150 5.28 3.94 2.29
C ALA A 150 6.36 4.70 3.09
N LEU A 151 6.30 4.61 4.43
CA LEU A 151 7.30 5.18 5.33
C LEU A 151 8.64 4.47 5.19
N ASN A 152 8.63 3.13 5.18
CA ASN A 152 9.85 2.32 5.05
C ASN A 152 10.54 2.51 3.70
N ALA A 153 9.74 2.59 2.62
CA ALA A 153 10.26 2.88 1.27
C ALA A 153 10.71 4.34 1.07
N GLY A 154 10.50 5.22 2.06
CA GLY A 154 10.84 6.64 1.95
C GLY A 154 9.98 7.44 0.96
N LEU A 155 8.86 6.87 0.51
CA LEU A 155 7.91 7.56 -0.40
C LEU A 155 7.12 8.66 0.31
N ILE A 156 6.95 8.53 1.61
CA ILE A 156 6.52 9.60 2.52
C ILE A 156 7.43 9.61 3.75
N GLY A 157 7.63 10.79 4.32
CA GLY A 157 8.39 10.94 5.56
C GLY A 157 7.48 11.02 6.80
N VAL A 158 8.03 10.69 7.97
CA VAL A 158 7.31 10.82 9.26
C VAL A 158 6.82 12.25 9.51
N TRP A 159 7.50 13.26 8.96
CA TRP A 159 7.11 14.66 9.02
C TRP A 159 5.82 14.99 8.25
N GLN A 160 5.37 14.10 7.36
CA GLN A 160 4.10 14.23 6.63
C GLN A 160 2.91 13.57 7.37
N LEU A 161 3.13 12.87 8.47
CA LEU A 161 2.04 12.26 9.25
C LEU A 161 1.00 13.29 9.77
N PRO A 162 1.37 14.53 10.16
CA PRO A 162 0.37 15.57 10.46
C PRO A 162 -0.54 15.91 9.28
N GLU A 163 0.00 15.97 8.05
CA GLU A 163 -0.78 16.18 6.82
C GLU A 163 -1.71 14.98 6.57
N LEU A 164 -1.18 13.76 6.64
CA LEU A 164 -1.98 12.54 6.52
C LEU A 164 -3.16 12.54 7.51
N ARG A 165 -2.89 12.89 8.77
CA ARG A 165 -3.90 13.00 9.82
C ARG A 165 -4.97 14.05 9.50
N ALA A 166 -4.59 15.20 8.97
CA ALA A 166 -5.52 16.24 8.57
C ALA A 166 -6.45 15.80 7.43
N LEU A 167 -5.94 15.03 6.48
CA LEU A 167 -6.68 14.46 5.36
C LEU A 167 -7.57 13.27 5.76
N THR A 168 -7.22 12.55 6.83
CA THR A 168 -7.94 11.35 7.29
C THR A 168 -9.23 11.73 8.02
N ILE A 169 -10.27 10.90 7.84
CA ILE A 169 -11.54 11.07 8.56
C ILE A 169 -11.33 11.09 10.08
N PRO A 170 -12.04 11.94 10.84
CA PRO A 170 -11.79 12.16 12.25
C PRO A 170 -11.77 10.87 13.09
N SER A 171 -12.70 9.94 12.82
CA SER A 171 -12.84 8.68 13.56
C SER A 171 -11.64 7.73 13.43
N ARG A 172 -10.80 7.91 12.41
CA ARG A 172 -9.64 7.05 12.11
C ARG A 172 -8.27 7.70 12.33
N ARG A 173 -8.23 8.96 12.75
CA ARG A 173 -6.98 9.71 12.94
C ARG A 173 -6.04 9.07 13.95
N ARG A 174 -6.58 8.47 15.02
CA ARG A 174 -5.78 7.78 16.05
C ARG A 174 -5.09 6.51 15.52
N SER A 175 -5.62 5.90 14.47
CA SER A 175 -4.99 4.73 13.85
C SER A 175 -3.60 5.03 13.31
N ILE A 176 -3.37 6.27 12.85
CA ILE A 176 -2.07 6.71 12.32
C ILE A 176 -0.96 6.63 13.38
N ASP A 177 -1.29 6.76 14.67
CA ASP A 177 -0.33 6.65 15.77
C ASP A 177 0.26 5.24 15.93
N LYS A 178 -0.35 4.24 15.28
CA LYS A 178 0.12 2.85 15.28
C LYS A 178 1.13 2.57 14.16
N ALA A 179 1.41 3.54 13.29
CA ALA A 179 2.39 3.39 12.20
C ALA A 179 3.80 3.15 12.74
N ASP A 180 4.56 2.37 12.01
CA ASP A 180 5.93 1.99 12.36
C ASP A 180 6.82 2.04 11.11
N PRO A 181 7.66 3.10 10.97
CA PRO A 181 8.59 3.20 9.85
C PRO A 181 9.63 2.07 9.78
N GLY A 182 9.82 1.35 10.89
CA GLY A 182 10.75 0.23 10.99
C GLY A 182 10.21 -1.07 10.38
N SER A 183 8.89 -1.20 10.16
CA SER A 183 8.32 -2.40 9.52
C SER A 183 8.77 -2.50 8.06
N GLN A 184 9.52 -3.55 7.73
CA GLN A 184 10.08 -3.75 6.39
C GLN A 184 9.16 -4.54 5.47
N SER A 185 8.14 -5.21 6.03
CA SER A 185 7.15 -5.97 5.27
C SER A 185 5.74 -5.79 5.85
N GLY A 186 4.72 -6.04 5.01
CA GLY A 186 3.36 -6.04 5.50
C GLY A 186 3.07 -7.17 6.50
N LEU A 187 3.82 -8.26 6.46
CA LEU A 187 3.70 -9.34 7.44
C LEU A 187 4.09 -8.85 8.84
N GLU A 188 5.18 -8.08 8.93
CA GLU A 188 5.61 -7.45 10.18
C GLU A 188 4.54 -6.52 10.73
N THR A 189 3.97 -5.66 9.90
CA THR A 189 2.87 -4.78 10.30
C THR A 189 1.68 -5.58 10.82
N ILE A 190 1.26 -6.64 10.10
CA ILE A 190 0.11 -7.47 10.50
C ILE A 190 0.36 -8.13 11.87
N VAL A 191 1.49 -8.82 12.04
CA VAL A 191 1.79 -9.55 13.29
C VAL A 191 2.03 -8.57 14.44
N ARG A 192 2.70 -7.44 14.20
CA ARG A 192 2.90 -6.37 15.18
C ARG A 192 1.56 -5.83 15.70
N LEU A 193 0.64 -5.49 14.82
CA LEU A 193 -0.68 -4.99 15.18
C LEU A 193 -1.50 -6.05 15.93
N LEU A 194 -1.43 -7.30 15.49
CA LEU A 194 -2.07 -8.44 16.12
C LEU A 194 -1.61 -8.59 17.57
N MET A 195 -0.30 -8.64 17.81
CA MET A 195 0.24 -8.80 19.16
C MET A 195 -0.06 -7.59 20.05
N ARG A 196 0.06 -6.36 19.50
CA ARG A 196 -0.29 -5.13 20.24
C ARG A 196 -1.76 -5.05 20.62
N SER A 197 -2.68 -5.61 19.83
CA SER A 197 -4.11 -5.66 20.19
C SER A 197 -4.40 -6.48 21.44
N HIS A 198 -3.50 -7.41 21.77
CA HIS A 198 -3.55 -8.21 23.02
C HIS A 198 -2.66 -7.64 24.15
N GLY A 199 -2.18 -6.41 24.01
CA GLY A 199 -1.32 -5.78 25.01
C GLY A 199 0.10 -6.35 25.09
N VAL A 200 0.52 -7.15 24.09
CA VAL A 200 1.87 -7.70 24.02
C VAL A 200 2.82 -6.64 23.47
N SER A 201 3.81 -6.25 24.30
CA SER A 201 4.90 -5.38 23.86
C SER A 201 5.91 -6.15 23.04
N LEU A 202 6.32 -5.57 21.91
CA LEU A 202 7.34 -6.12 21.03
C LEU A 202 8.18 -4.99 20.41
N ARG A 203 9.38 -5.35 19.98
CA ARG A 203 10.31 -4.49 19.24
C ARG A 203 10.51 -5.07 17.86
N THR A 204 10.53 -4.21 16.84
CA THR A 204 10.75 -4.58 15.44
C THR A 204 12.17 -4.29 15.02
N GLN A 205 12.72 -5.07 14.09
CA GLN A 205 14.01 -4.86 13.42
C GLN A 205 15.17 -4.67 14.41
N ILE A 206 15.29 -5.61 15.36
CA ILE A 206 16.30 -5.57 16.44
C ILE A 206 17.62 -6.15 15.96
N GLN A 207 18.70 -5.39 16.12
CA GLN A 207 20.06 -5.88 15.90
C GLN A 207 20.49 -6.72 17.10
N ILE A 208 20.93 -7.95 16.85
CA ILE A 208 21.51 -8.86 17.83
C ILE A 208 22.99 -9.04 17.49
N ASP A 209 23.86 -8.74 18.43
CA ASP A 209 25.31 -8.78 18.21
C ASP A 209 25.80 -10.19 17.82
N GLY A 210 26.59 -10.24 16.75
CA GLY A 210 27.14 -11.48 16.22
C GLY A 210 26.11 -12.39 15.52
N VAL A 211 24.85 -11.93 15.32
CA VAL A 211 23.81 -12.70 14.61
C VAL A 211 23.23 -11.89 13.44
N GLY A 212 23.03 -10.59 13.66
CA GLY A 212 22.35 -9.73 12.69
C GLY A 212 21.00 -9.25 13.18
N ARG A 213 20.19 -8.77 12.24
CA ARG A 213 18.91 -8.14 12.54
C ARG A 213 17.76 -9.15 12.46
N VAL A 214 16.90 -9.17 13.48
CA VAL A 214 15.70 -10.02 13.55
C VAL A 214 14.43 -9.17 13.35
N ASP A 215 13.38 -9.76 12.76
CA ASP A 215 12.17 -9.02 12.41
C ASP A 215 11.43 -8.52 13.65
N MET A 216 11.26 -9.38 14.66
CA MET A 216 10.58 -9.03 15.90
C MET A 216 11.19 -9.71 17.11
N LEU A 217 11.18 -9.01 18.24
CA LEU A 217 11.52 -9.55 19.55
C LEU A 217 10.39 -9.25 20.54
N ILE A 218 9.78 -10.29 21.07
CA ILE A 218 8.76 -10.23 22.12
C ILE A 218 9.44 -10.53 23.46
N GLY A 219 9.30 -9.61 24.41
CA GLY A 219 10.02 -9.69 25.69
C GLY A 219 11.52 -9.65 25.51
N ASP A 220 12.23 -10.59 26.21
CA ASP A 220 13.69 -10.61 26.25
C ASP A 220 14.27 -11.56 25.21
N ARG A 221 13.56 -12.64 24.84
CA ARG A 221 14.15 -13.77 24.11
C ARG A 221 13.29 -14.43 23.02
N LEU A 222 12.00 -14.10 22.87
CA LEU A 222 11.17 -14.69 21.81
C LEU A 222 11.34 -13.91 20.51
N VAL A 223 12.15 -14.44 19.62
CA VAL A 223 12.34 -13.94 18.26
C VAL A 223 11.26 -14.50 17.35
N VAL A 224 10.63 -13.64 16.58
CA VAL A 224 9.66 -14.01 15.53
C VAL A 224 10.20 -13.52 14.19
N GLU A 225 10.52 -14.46 13.31
CA GLU A 225 10.95 -14.22 11.93
C GLU A 225 9.76 -14.44 10.98
N LEU A 226 9.62 -13.57 10.01
CA LEU A 226 8.48 -13.53 9.09
C LEU A 226 8.94 -13.81 7.66
N ASP A 227 8.83 -15.07 7.24
CA ASP A 227 9.31 -15.50 5.94
C ASP A 227 8.35 -15.06 4.83
N GLY A 228 8.83 -14.20 3.92
CA GLY A 228 8.12 -13.77 2.72
C GLY A 228 7.88 -14.90 1.71
N TYR A 229 7.12 -14.63 0.64
CA TYR A 229 6.76 -15.63 -0.38
C TYR A 229 7.94 -16.13 -1.23
N GLY A 230 9.07 -15.42 -1.25
CA GLY A 230 10.26 -15.76 -2.03
C GLY A 230 11.28 -16.55 -1.23
N PHE A 231 11.12 -17.88 -1.15
CA PHE A 231 12.14 -18.75 -0.57
C PHE A 231 13.32 -18.83 -1.54
N HIS A 232 14.41 -18.13 -1.23
CA HIS A 232 15.66 -18.27 -1.98
C HIS A 232 16.40 -19.51 -1.46
N ALA A 233 16.36 -20.60 -2.21
CA ALA A 233 17.07 -21.85 -1.89
C ALA A 233 18.57 -21.64 -1.57
N ASN A 234 19.17 -20.55 -2.04
CA ASN A 234 20.59 -20.24 -1.87
C ASN A 234 20.96 -19.67 -0.48
N ARG A 235 19.99 -19.37 0.41
CA ARG A 235 20.25 -18.84 1.77
C ARG A 235 19.87 -19.82 2.88
N PHE A 236 19.51 -21.04 2.52
CA PHE A 236 19.02 -22.01 3.48
C PHE A 236 20.02 -22.34 4.60
N GLU A 237 21.30 -22.51 4.27
CA GLU A 237 22.35 -22.79 5.26
C GLU A 237 22.65 -21.56 6.13
N GLU A 238 22.75 -20.38 5.52
CA GLU A 238 22.96 -19.11 6.25
C GLU A 238 21.84 -18.86 7.28
N ASP A 239 20.57 -19.10 6.87
CA ASP A 239 19.42 -18.97 7.77
C ASP A 239 19.48 -19.97 8.93
N ARG A 240 19.93 -21.20 8.68
CA ARG A 240 20.10 -22.22 9.71
C ARG A 240 21.22 -21.90 10.69
N GLU A 241 22.35 -21.44 10.21
CA GLU A 241 23.47 -21.00 11.04
C GLU A 241 23.04 -19.82 11.93
N ARG A 242 22.26 -18.91 11.36
CA ARG A 242 21.72 -17.76 12.10
C ARG A 242 20.74 -18.19 13.19
N ASP A 243 19.78 -19.09 12.89
CA ASP A 243 18.86 -19.63 13.88
C ASP A 243 19.62 -20.37 15.00
N TRP A 244 20.65 -21.15 14.63
CA TRP A 244 21.50 -21.83 15.58
C TRP A 244 22.24 -20.85 16.50
N ALA A 245 22.81 -19.79 15.96
CA ALA A 245 23.49 -18.76 16.73
C ALA A 245 22.55 -18.02 17.71
N LEU A 246 21.28 -17.81 17.33
CA LEU A 246 20.24 -17.27 18.21
C LEU A 246 19.93 -18.22 19.36
N ILE A 247 19.71 -19.52 19.05
CA ILE A 247 19.38 -20.53 20.04
C ILE A 247 20.53 -20.70 21.06
N GLN A 248 21.78 -20.71 20.59
CA GLN A 248 22.96 -20.80 21.48
C GLN A 248 23.06 -19.64 22.46
N ARG A 249 22.49 -18.46 22.10
CA ARG A 249 22.43 -17.28 22.97
C ARG A 249 21.19 -17.24 23.87
N GLY A 250 20.39 -18.30 23.89
CA GLY A 250 19.20 -18.38 24.72
C GLY A 250 17.92 -17.85 24.08
N TYR A 251 17.96 -17.39 22.83
CA TYR A 251 16.75 -16.96 22.14
C TYR A 251 15.88 -18.14 21.72
N LEU A 252 14.58 -17.97 21.79
CA LEU A 252 13.60 -18.87 21.19
C LEU A 252 13.18 -18.31 19.83
N VAL A 253 13.48 -19.02 18.75
CA VAL A 253 13.17 -18.59 17.39
C VAL A 253 11.89 -19.26 16.91
N VAL A 254 10.95 -18.46 16.42
CA VAL A 254 9.71 -18.91 15.78
C VAL A 254 9.64 -18.31 14.39
N ARG A 255 9.59 -19.16 13.37
CA ARG A 255 9.40 -18.74 11.98
C ARG A 255 7.94 -18.84 11.59
N VAL A 256 7.39 -17.76 11.01
CA VAL A 256 6.01 -17.66 10.57
C VAL A 256 6.01 -17.30 9.09
N SER A 257 5.50 -18.21 8.25
CA SER A 257 5.49 -18.00 6.81
C SER A 257 4.39 -17.02 6.37
N TYR A 258 4.55 -16.43 5.18
CA TYR A 258 3.53 -15.64 4.49
C TYR A 258 2.15 -16.31 4.54
N ARG A 259 2.09 -17.59 4.18
CA ARG A 259 0.84 -18.36 4.17
C ARG A 259 0.18 -18.44 5.55
N MET A 260 0.97 -18.63 6.60
CA MET A 260 0.44 -18.67 7.98
C MET A 260 -0.17 -17.33 8.37
N VAL A 261 0.49 -16.20 8.06
CA VAL A 261 -0.01 -14.87 8.40
C VAL A 261 -1.28 -14.52 7.60
N MET A 262 -1.29 -14.86 6.31
CA MET A 262 -2.37 -14.43 5.41
C MET A 262 -3.59 -15.36 5.45
N GLU A 263 -3.38 -16.69 5.58
CA GLU A 263 -4.44 -17.69 5.46
C GLU A 263 -4.81 -18.36 6.80
N GLN A 264 -3.90 -18.31 7.80
CA GLN A 264 -4.06 -19.01 9.09
C GLN A 264 -3.83 -18.07 10.28
N ARG A 265 -4.29 -16.83 10.16
CA ARG A 265 -4.02 -15.74 11.11
C ARG A 265 -4.37 -16.11 12.56
N GLU A 266 -5.52 -16.75 12.80
CA GLU A 266 -5.95 -17.19 14.13
C GLU A 266 -4.99 -18.23 14.73
N ARG A 267 -4.41 -19.10 13.92
CA ARG A 267 -3.40 -20.07 14.35
C ARG A 267 -2.11 -19.38 14.80
N VAL A 268 -1.65 -18.37 14.05
CA VAL A 268 -0.48 -17.57 14.42
C VAL A 268 -0.73 -16.84 15.73
N GLU A 269 -1.88 -16.18 15.83
CA GLU A 269 -2.31 -15.46 17.03
C GLU A 269 -2.33 -16.37 18.27
N THR A 270 -3.07 -17.48 18.18
CA THR A 270 -3.19 -18.44 19.29
C THR A 270 -1.82 -19.01 19.69
N GLY A 271 -0.98 -19.35 18.72
CA GLY A 271 0.36 -19.90 18.96
C GLY A 271 1.27 -18.92 19.67
N LEU A 272 1.38 -17.68 19.17
CA LEU A 272 2.24 -16.66 19.77
C LEU A 272 1.73 -16.26 21.17
N LEU A 273 0.42 -16.09 21.35
CA LEU A 273 -0.16 -15.80 22.65
C LEU A 273 0.03 -16.94 23.65
N ALA A 274 -0.02 -18.20 23.22
CA ALA A 274 0.28 -19.33 24.08
C ALA A 274 1.73 -19.31 24.60
N LEU A 275 2.71 -18.96 23.75
CA LEU A 275 4.10 -18.76 24.15
C LEU A 275 4.24 -17.63 25.18
N VAL A 276 3.58 -16.49 24.91
CA VAL A 276 3.59 -15.35 25.82
C VAL A 276 2.96 -15.71 27.18
N ARG A 277 1.81 -16.38 27.22
CA ARG A 277 1.13 -16.79 28.45
C ARG A 277 1.95 -17.78 29.28
N ARG A 278 2.72 -18.66 28.62
CA ARG A 278 3.65 -19.58 29.31
C ARG A 278 4.91 -18.89 29.83
N GLY A 279 5.09 -17.61 29.56
CA GLY A 279 6.24 -16.83 30.01
C GLY A 279 7.54 -17.13 29.26
N VAL A 280 7.52 -17.94 28.17
CA VAL A 280 8.73 -18.33 27.43
C VAL A 280 9.40 -17.19 26.67
N HIS A 281 8.73 -16.03 26.56
CA HIS A 281 9.28 -14.79 26.01
C HIS A 281 10.21 -14.06 26.99
N ARG A 282 10.26 -14.51 28.27
CA ARG A 282 11.10 -13.95 29.32
C ARG A 282 12.24 -14.90 29.65
N GLY A 283 13.39 -14.37 30.01
CA GLY A 283 14.56 -15.14 30.41
C GLY A 283 15.85 -14.46 30.00
N GLU A 284 16.94 -14.98 30.53
CA GLU A 284 18.26 -14.47 30.21
C GLU A 284 18.68 -14.90 28.80
N VAL A 285 19.38 -13.99 28.12
CA VAL A 285 20.10 -14.23 26.88
C VAL A 285 21.55 -13.84 27.09
N TRP A 286 22.52 -14.56 26.50
CA TRP A 286 23.96 -14.39 26.70
C TRP A 286 24.75 -14.41 25.38
#